data_6c0124e38b325ca1526018903c04f206
#
_entry.id   6c0124e38b325ca1526018903c04f206
#
_cell.length_a   1.000
_cell.length_b   1.000
_cell.length_c   1.000
_cell.angle_alpha   90.00
_cell.angle_beta   90.00
_cell.angle_gamma   90.00
#
_symmetry.space_group_name_H-M   'P 1'
#
loop_
_entity.id
_entity.type
_entity.pdbx_description
1 polymer ?
#
loop_
_entity_poly.entity_id
_entity_poly.type
_entity_poly.pdbx_seq_one_letter_code
_entity_poly.pdbx_strand_id
1 'polypeptide(L)'
;MIGLDTHVLVRYLAQDEPRQAAAATRLIEKELSVAAPGFISLLVLAELCWVLKRLYSATPAELKTTVEDLLRTPQLQLERREIVQAALGSEKAGKGAKAGFVDALIAQVARAEGCERTVTFDKTAVREAGMVLLA
;
A
#
# COMPACT_ATOMS: atom_id res chain seq x y z
N MET A 1 3.89 5.90 19.61
CA MET A 1 3.52 5.33 18.28
C MET A 1 2.83 3.99 18.50
N ILE A 2 1.74 3.75 17.82
CA ILE A 2 1.02 2.47 17.89
C ILE A 2 0.91 1.85 16.50
N GLY A 3 0.99 0.52 16.43
CA GLY A 3 0.80 -0.18 15.17
C GLY A 3 -0.67 -0.28 14.80
N LEU A 4 -0.98 -0.12 13.51
CA LEU A 4 -2.33 -0.26 12.99
C LEU A 4 -2.42 -1.55 12.19
N ASP A 5 -3.43 -2.37 12.51
CA ASP A 5 -3.72 -3.56 11.71
C ASP A 5 -4.51 -3.19 10.47
N THR A 6 -4.50 -4.07 9.50
CA THR A 6 -5.13 -3.86 8.19
C THR A 6 -6.59 -3.42 8.30
N HIS A 7 -7.39 -4.10 9.12
CA HIS A 7 -8.82 -3.80 9.19
C HIS A 7 -9.15 -2.47 9.87
N VAL A 8 -8.24 -1.92 10.65
CA VAL A 8 -8.40 -0.53 11.14
C VAL A 8 -8.44 0.41 9.94
N LEU A 9 -7.51 0.23 9.01
CA LEU A 9 -7.45 1.04 7.79
C LEU A 9 -8.63 0.77 6.86
N VAL A 10 -9.00 -0.50 6.69
CA VAL A 10 -10.16 -0.86 5.86
C VAL A 10 -11.42 -0.18 6.39
N ARG A 11 -11.67 -0.25 7.69
CA ARG A 11 -12.86 0.39 8.29
C ARG A 11 -12.82 1.90 8.16
N TYR A 12 -11.65 2.49 8.30
CA TYR A 12 -11.47 3.92 8.14
C TYR A 12 -11.75 4.38 6.70
N LEU A 13 -11.24 3.63 5.72
CA LEU A 13 -11.35 4.00 4.31
C LEU A 13 -12.73 3.66 3.72
N ALA A 14 -13.26 2.48 4.01
CA ALA A 14 -14.49 2.00 3.40
C ALA A 14 -15.76 2.54 4.07
N GLN A 15 -15.72 2.84 5.36
CA GLN A 15 -16.85 3.40 6.11
C GLN A 15 -18.15 2.58 5.99
N ASP A 16 -18.02 1.28 5.80
CA ASP A 16 -19.15 0.38 5.52
C ASP A 16 -19.67 -0.35 6.75
N GLU A 17 -18.96 -0.29 7.87
CA GLU A 17 -19.40 -0.83 9.15
C GLU A 17 -19.39 0.33 10.16
N PRO A 18 -20.57 0.88 10.49
CA PRO A 18 -20.64 2.17 11.21
C PRO A 18 -19.89 2.22 12.53
N ARG A 19 -19.98 1.15 13.32
CA ARG A 19 -19.39 1.11 14.64
C ARG A 19 -17.85 1.08 14.59
N GLN A 20 -17.31 0.19 13.77
CA GLN A 20 -15.86 0.08 13.61
C GLN A 20 -15.30 1.28 12.84
N ALA A 21 -16.03 1.77 11.85
CA ALA A 21 -15.64 2.97 11.12
C ALA A 21 -15.54 4.18 12.04
N ALA A 22 -16.50 4.35 12.96
CA ALA A 22 -16.47 5.44 13.91
C ALA A 22 -15.26 5.34 14.86
N ALA A 23 -14.96 4.13 15.32
CA ALA A 23 -13.82 3.90 16.20
C ALA A 23 -12.49 4.17 15.46
N ALA A 24 -12.36 3.69 14.23
CA ALA A 24 -11.17 3.92 13.42
C ALA A 24 -10.98 5.40 13.09
N THR A 25 -12.06 6.09 12.73
CA THR A 25 -12.02 7.52 12.44
C THR A 25 -11.59 8.32 13.67
N ARG A 26 -12.14 7.99 14.84
CA ARG A 26 -11.75 8.67 16.09
C ARG A 26 -10.28 8.47 16.38
N LEU A 27 -9.79 7.24 16.26
CA LEU A 27 -8.38 6.94 16.49
C LEU A 27 -7.49 7.78 15.56
N ILE A 28 -7.73 7.69 14.26
CA ILE A 28 -6.85 8.30 13.26
C ILE A 28 -6.97 9.82 13.24
N GLU A 29 -8.18 10.36 13.37
CA GLU A 29 -8.39 11.80 13.23
C GLU A 29 -8.33 12.58 14.56
N LYS A 30 -8.55 11.92 15.69
CA LYS A 30 -8.63 12.62 16.98
C LYS A 30 -7.55 12.20 17.99
N GLU A 31 -7.14 10.94 17.98
CA GLU A 31 -6.21 10.42 18.99
C GLU A 31 -4.77 10.37 18.52
N LEU A 32 -4.52 10.02 17.26
CA LEU A 32 -3.17 10.02 16.70
C LEU A 32 -2.72 11.45 16.37
N SER A 33 -1.39 11.64 16.41
CA SER A 33 -0.78 12.94 16.09
C SER A 33 0.58 12.71 15.46
N VAL A 34 1.20 13.77 14.98
CA VAL A 34 2.56 13.71 14.45
C VAL A 34 3.56 13.24 15.51
N ALA A 35 3.35 13.67 16.76
CA ALA A 35 4.23 13.27 17.88
C ALA A 35 3.97 11.84 18.35
N ALA A 36 2.75 11.33 18.16
CA ALA A 36 2.36 9.97 18.53
C ALA A 36 1.58 9.34 17.37
N PRO A 37 2.26 8.98 16.26
CA PRO A 37 1.59 8.53 15.05
C PRO A 37 1.14 7.06 15.12
N GLY A 38 0.31 6.71 14.14
CA GLY A 38 -0.01 5.32 13.86
C GLY A 38 1.00 4.76 12.85
N PHE A 39 1.52 3.57 13.14
CA PHE A 39 2.50 2.91 12.28
C PHE A 39 1.82 1.92 11.34
N ILE A 40 2.14 2.01 10.05
CA ILE A 40 1.67 1.10 9.00
C ILE A 40 2.86 0.35 8.45
N SER A 41 2.93 -0.96 8.72
CA SER A 41 4.01 -1.79 8.19
C SER A 41 3.82 -2.05 6.69
N LEU A 42 4.89 -2.46 6.00
CA LEU A 42 4.79 -2.87 4.60
C LEU A 42 3.86 -4.07 4.43
N LEU A 43 3.83 -4.97 5.42
CA LEU A 43 2.90 -6.11 5.42
C LEU A 43 1.46 -5.63 5.43
N VAL A 44 1.13 -4.70 6.30
CA VAL A 44 -0.21 -4.13 6.39
C VAL A 44 -0.56 -3.41 5.10
N LEU A 45 0.36 -2.65 4.55
CA LEU A 45 0.13 -1.91 3.31
C LEU A 45 -0.18 -2.87 2.14
N ALA A 46 0.58 -3.96 2.01
CA ALA A 46 0.34 -4.97 0.98
C ALA A 46 -1.01 -5.66 1.18
N GLU A 47 -1.32 -6.06 2.41
CA GLU A 47 -2.60 -6.68 2.73
C GLU A 47 -3.77 -5.73 2.47
N LEU A 48 -3.63 -4.47 2.82
CA LEU A 48 -4.63 -3.45 2.56
C LEU A 48 -4.97 -3.36 1.06
N CYS A 49 -3.95 -3.29 0.22
CA CYS A 49 -4.14 -3.26 -1.23
C CYS A 49 -4.87 -4.50 -1.72
N TRP A 50 -4.50 -5.67 -1.20
CA TRP A 50 -5.14 -6.93 -1.56
C TRP A 50 -6.61 -6.95 -1.15
N VAL A 51 -6.93 -6.53 0.08
CA VAL A 51 -8.31 -6.49 0.59
C VAL A 51 -9.16 -5.51 -0.23
N LEU A 52 -8.64 -4.30 -0.49
CA LEU A 52 -9.37 -3.29 -1.26
C LEU A 52 -9.64 -3.76 -2.69
N LYS A 53 -8.66 -4.41 -3.31
CA LYS A 53 -8.83 -4.96 -4.65
C LYS A 53 -9.87 -6.09 -4.68
N ARG A 54 -9.75 -7.03 -3.75
CA ARG A 54 -10.57 -8.24 -3.75
C ARG A 54 -11.98 -8.02 -3.24
N LEU A 55 -12.14 -7.28 -2.15
CA LEU A 55 -13.44 -7.13 -1.49
C LEU A 55 -14.18 -5.85 -1.86
N TYR A 56 -13.47 -4.84 -2.34
CA TYR A 56 -14.05 -3.54 -2.68
C TYR A 56 -13.85 -3.16 -4.14
N SER A 57 -13.32 -4.07 -4.93
CA SER A 57 -13.13 -3.87 -6.39
C SER A 57 -12.31 -2.64 -6.73
N ALA A 58 -11.35 -2.28 -5.87
CA ALA A 58 -10.50 -1.13 -6.12
C ALA A 58 -9.64 -1.34 -7.37
N THR A 59 -9.59 -0.32 -8.21
CA THR A 59 -8.75 -0.31 -9.40
C THR A 59 -7.29 0.00 -9.04
N PRO A 60 -6.32 -0.30 -9.92
CA PRO A 60 -4.93 0.11 -9.68
C PRO A 60 -4.78 1.60 -9.44
N ALA A 61 -5.53 2.44 -10.15
CA ALA A 61 -5.50 3.90 -9.95
C ALA A 61 -6.03 4.29 -8.57
N GLU A 62 -7.10 3.65 -8.11
CA GLU A 62 -7.66 3.90 -6.78
C GLU A 62 -6.72 3.46 -5.68
N LEU A 63 -6.04 2.32 -5.85
CA LEU A 63 -5.04 1.85 -4.89
C LEU A 63 -3.87 2.83 -4.79
N LYS A 64 -3.40 3.33 -5.91
CA LYS A 64 -2.34 4.33 -5.95
C LYS A 64 -2.74 5.59 -5.19
N THR A 65 -3.92 6.12 -5.47
CA THR A 65 -4.45 7.29 -4.77
C THR A 65 -4.56 7.05 -3.27
N THR A 66 -5.03 5.86 -2.87
CA THR A 66 -5.15 5.50 -1.45
C THR A 66 -3.79 5.53 -0.77
N VAL A 67 -2.78 4.91 -1.37
CA VAL A 67 -1.42 4.88 -0.80
C VAL A 67 -0.83 6.30 -0.74
N GLU A 68 -1.04 7.10 -1.78
CA GLU A 68 -0.61 8.49 -1.78
C GLU A 68 -1.26 9.30 -0.64
N ASP A 69 -2.55 9.08 -0.41
CA ASP A 69 -3.28 9.76 0.66
C ASP A 69 -2.76 9.35 2.05
N LEU A 70 -2.45 8.06 2.24
CA LEU A 70 -1.84 7.58 3.49
C LEU A 70 -0.48 8.24 3.73
N LEU A 71 0.33 8.36 2.67
CA LEU A 71 1.63 9.03 2.76
C LEU A 71 1.51 10.51 3.13
N ARG A 72 0.44 11.16 2.71
CA ARG A 72 0.20 12.58 3.01
C ARG A 72 -0.48 12.83 4.34
N THR A 73 -0.89 11.79 5.04
CA THR A 73 -1.56 11.92 6.34
C THR A 73 -0.51 12.04 7.43
N PRO A 74 -0.35 13.23 8.05
CA PRO A 74 0.79 13.49 8.94
C PRO A 74 0.86 12.59 10.16
N GLN A 75 -0.28 12.14 10.68
CA GLN A 75 -0.34 11.28 11.87
C GLN A 75 -0.18 9.79 11.55
N LEU A 76 0.11 9.43 10.29
CA LEU A 76 0.40 8.07 9.90
C LEU A 76 1.86 7.96 9.44
N GLN A 77 2.55 6.97 9.96
CA GLN A 77 3.94 6.70 9.61
C GLN A 77 4.03 5.36 8.88
N LEU A 78 4.34 5.40 7.60
CA LEU A 78 4.51 4.19 6.79
C LEU A 78 5.94 3.68 6.92
N GLU A 79 6.09 2.38 7.12
CA GLU A 79 7.39 1.71 7.15
C GLU A 79 8.09 1.93 5.81
N ARG A 80 9.38 2.28 5.86
CA ARG A 80 10.21 2.47 4.67
C ARG A 80 9.52 3.37 3.64
N ARG A 81 9.15 4.54 4.09
CA ARG A 81 8.42 5.54 3.29
C ARG A 81 9.04 5.78 1.92
N GLU A 82 10.37 5.84 1.84
CA GLU A 82 11.11 6.07 0.60
C GLU A 82 10.92 4.94 -0.41
N ILE A 83 10.76 3.70 0.06
CA ILE A 83 10.49 2.55 -0.79
C ILE A 83 9.06 2.62 -1.33
N VAL A 84 8.10 2.98 -0.47
CA VAL A 84 6.71 3.15 -0.89
C VAL A 84 6.61 4.22 -1.97
N GLN A 85 7.28 5.34 -1.79
CA GLN A 85 7.32 6.42 -2.78
C GLN A 85 7.95 5.96 -4.09
N ALA A 86 9.05 5.21 -4.02
CA ALA A 86 9.71 4.67 -5.22
C ALA A 86 8.79 3.69 -5.96
N ALA A 87 8.05 2.85 -5.24
CA ALA A 87 7.10 1.91 -5.85
C ALA A 87 5.98 2.65 -6.58
N LEU A 88 5.46 3.72 -5.99
CA LEU A 88 4.44 4.55 -6.64
C LEU A 88 4.96 5.21 -7.92
N GLY A 89 6.21 5.69 -7.88
CA GLY A 89 6.83 6.36 -9.02
C GLY A 89 7.23 5.42 -10.15
N SER A 90 7.52 4.15 -9.83
CA SER A 90 7.93 3.15 -10.83
C SER A 90 6.74 2.44 -11.46
N GLU A 91 5.55 2.57 -10.89
CA GLU A 91 4.35 1.96 -11.42
C GLU A 91 3.98 2.63 -12.74
N LYS A 92 3.88 1.82 -13.80
CA LYS A 92 3.40 2.33 -15.08
C LYS A 92 1.90 2.54 -14.98
N ALA A 93 1.51 3.72 -14.53
CA ALA A 93 0.12 4.13 -14.47
C ALA A 93 -0.35 4.44 -15.89
N GLY A 94 -1.02 3.50 -16.52
CA GLY A 94 -1.60 3.70 -17.83
C GLY A 94 -2.91 2.95 -17.96
N LYS A 95 -3.69 3.29 -18.97
CA LYS A 95 -4.88 2.51 -19.35
C LYS A 95 -4.44 1.06 -19.55
N GLY A 96 -5.03 0.14 -18.81
CA GLY A 96 -4.75 -1.28 -18.94
C GLY A 96 -3.62 -1.81 -18.05
N ALA A 97 -3.06 -1.00 -17.16
CA ALA A 97 -2.15 -1.47 -16.14
C ALA A 97 -2.88 -2.50 -15.27
N LYS A 98 -2.36 -3.72 -15.20
CA LYS A 98 -2.95 -4.84 -14.46
C LYS A 98 -2.15 -5.21 -13.21
N ALA A 99 -0.84 -4.93 -13.24
CA ALA A 99 -0.01 -5.11 -12.06
C ALA A 99 -0.32 -3.99 -11.08
N GLY A 100 -0.57 -4.37 -9.86
CA GLY A 100 -0.84 -3.41 -8.83
C GLY A 100 0.44 -2.86 -8.22
N PHE A 101 0.26 -1.86 -7.38
CA PHE A 101 1.30 -1.26 -6.57
C PHE A 101 2.14 -2.31 -5.81
N VAL A 102 1.53 -3.43 -5.37
CA VAL A 102 2.22 -4.45 -4.57
C VAL A 102 3.37 -5.10 -5.34
N ASP A 103 3.21 -5.37 -6.63
CA ASP A 103 4.31 -5.93 -7.44
C ASP A 103 5.48 -4.95 -7.51
N ALA A 104 5.19 -3.68 -7.71
CA ALA A 104 6.22 -2.63 -7.69
C ALA A 104 6.90 -2.54 -6.32
N LEU A 105 6.13 -2.67 -5.25
CA LEU A 105 6.64 -2.65 -3.89
C LEU A 105 7.58 -3.83 -3.62
N ILE A 106 7.20 -5.04 -4.05
CA ILE A 106 8.04 -6.24 -3.93
C ILE A 106 9.38 -6.00 -4.62
N ALA A 107 9.36 -5.51 -5.85
CA ALA A 107 10.58 -5.25 -6.61
C ALA A 107 11.46 -4.18 -5.94
N GLN A 108 10.86 -3.13 -5.41
CA GLN A 108 11.59 -2.05 -4.76
C GLN A 108 12.21 -2.48 -3.42
N VAL A 109 11.50 -3.30 -2.65
CA VAL A 109 12.04 -3.85 -1.40
C VAL A 109 13.26 -4.72 -1.70
N ALA A 110 13.16 -5.61 -2.68
CA ALA A 110 14.27 -6.47 -3.08
C ALA A 110 15.48 -5.63 -3.54
N ARG A 111 15.23 -4.63 -4.35
CA ARG A 111 16.28 -3.72 -4.83
C ARG A 111 16.97 -2.98 -3.69
N ALA A 112 16.20 -2.51 -2.73
CA ALA A 112 16.74 -1.79 -1.57
C ALA A 112 17.62 -2.69 -0.69
N GLU A 113 17.36 -4.01 -0.71
CA GLU A 113 18.16 -4.98 0.02
C GLU A 113 19.40 -5.44 -0.77
N GLY A 114 19.63 -4.92 -1.97
CA GLY A 114 20.80 -5.22 -2.77
C GLY A 114 20.60 -6.33 -3.80
N CYS A 115 19.36 -6.75 -4.05
CA CYS A 115 19.10 -7.76 -5.06
C CYS A 115 19.30 -7.19 -6.46
N GLU A 116 19.98 -7.94 -7.32
CA GLU A 116 20.22 -7.53 -8.71
C GLU A 116 18.92 -7.54 -9.52
N ARG A 117 18.04 -8.49 -9.20
CA ARG A 117 16.77 -8.65 -9.89
C ARG A 117 15.78 -9.38 -9.00
N THR A 118 14.52 -9.25 -9.30
CA THR A 118 13.45 -10.05 -8.70
C THR A 118 12.91 -10.97 -9.79
N VAL A 119 12.90 -12.28 -9.54
CA VAL A 119 12.42 -13.27 -10.50
C VAL A 119 10.95 -13.59 -10.26
N THR A 120 10.25 -13.91 -11.32
CA THR A 120 8.81 -14.17 -11.26
C THR A 120 8.40 -15.12 -12.39
N PHE A 121 7.22 -15.72 -12.24
CA PHE A 121 6.57 -16.44 -13.34
C PHE A 121 5.47 -15.60 -13.98
N ASP A 122 5.18 -14.42 -13.42
CA ASP A 122 4.09 -13.55 -13.88
C ASP A 122 4.59 -12.56 -14.94
N LYS A 123 4.12 -12.75 -16.17
CA LYS A 123 4.48 -11.87 -17.29
C LYS A 123 4.03 -10.41 -17.08
N THR A 124 2.95 -10.21 -16.35
CA THR A 124 2.49 -8.86 -16.03
C THR A 124 3.48 -8.15 -15.11
N ALA A 125 3.99 -8.85 -14.11
CA ALA A 125 5.02 -8.32 -13.21
C ALA A 125 6.31 -7.99 -13.96
N VAL A 126 6.66 -8.77 -14.98
CA VAL A 126 7.82 -8.47 -15.84
C VAL A 126 7.62 -7.14 -16.57
N ARG A 127 6.47 -6.96 -17.21
CA ARG A 127 6.19 -5.75 -17.98
C ARG A 127 6.04 -4.51 -17.13
N GLU A 128 5.36 -4.62 -16.00
CA GLU A 128 4.89 -3.48 -15.23
C GLU A 128 5.70 -3.18 -13.97
N ALA A 129 6.39 -4.18 -13.43
CA ALA A 129 7.21 -4.01 -12.23
C ALA A 129 8.70 -4.23 -12.45
N GLY A 130 9.12 -4.49 -13.70
CA GLY A 130 10.53 -4.66 -14.02
C GLY A 130 11.14 -5.96 -13.49
N MET A 131 10.33 -6.96 -13.20
CA MET A 131 10.81 -8.27 -12.78
C MET A 131 11.32 -9.08 -13.96
N VAL A 132 12.07 -10.13 -13.67
CA VAL A 132 12.66 -11.02 -14.68
C VAL A 132 11.92 -12.35 -14.69
N LEU A 133 11.49 -12.78 -15.88
CA LEU A 133 10.78 -14.04 -16.00
C LEU A 133 11.74 -15.20 -15.74
N LEU A 134 11.35 -16.08 -14.82
CA LEU A 134 12.19 -17.23 -14.48
C LEU A 134 12.07 -18.34 -15.52
N ALA A 135 10.87 -18.59 -16.03
CA ALA A 135 10.63 -19.61 -17.05
C ALA A 135 9.41 -19.27 -17.90
#